data_4be8f4b675df75a2ed8070e32cb32df9
#
_entry.id   4be8f4b675df75a2ed8070e32cb32df9
#
_cell.length_a   1.000
_cell.length_b   1.000
_cell.length_c   1.000
_cell.angle_alpha   90.00
_cell.angle_beta   90.00
_cell.angle_gamma   90.00
#
_symmetry.space_group_name_H-M   'P 1'
#
loop_
_entity.id
_entity.type
_entity.pdbx_description
1 polymer ?
#
loop_
_entity_poly.entity_id
_entity_poly.type
_entity_poly.pdbx_seq_one_letter_code
_entity_poly.pdbx_strand_id
1 'polypeptide(L)'
;AKFGRLIIQDAGGRMKPINTFSSELLRKVSHSDSYNGMNSDQVFLSMTQYAQVWIQIPLIYIKSGNDSIRKIIGIDKEAKFAPFVKFFDENGNYKLSPYLDAAYKAGNPNQFEKDYIETDKKVNLMESALSGSILRIFPVPNDPNHKWVSYLERNNNGFKGMDSTYVNQILPLYFSALNNGSISKNWDTADQLVESINGFQKKFGAKVRPSEQKIDAEIAYNKYDVLQKLPYWYITAALFMFVFVIVNIFFEKKWLRITVNAFHIIVGLLFALHTLALIARWYISGHAPWSNAYEAIVYVAWSTMFFGLAFDRKSKLTVASSAFVTAMILMAAYMNWIDPEIANLQPVLNSYWLMIHVAVIVASYGPIALGMILGFVALVLIFFTNEKNKAKMSLN
;
A
#
# COMPACT_ATOMS: atom_id res chain seq x y z
N ALA A 1 -6.07 -19.33 2.21
CA ALA A 1 -5.20 -19.12 1.03
C ALA A 1 -5.97 -19.06 -0.29
N LYS A 2 -6.84 -20.03 -0.60
CA LYS A 2 -7.58 -20.07 -1.89
C LYS A 2 -8.56 -18.88 -2.05
N PHE A 3 -9.27 -18.51 -0.99
CA PHE A 3 -10.19 -17.34 -0.99
C PHE A 3 -9.48 -16.06 -1.40
N GLY A 4 -8.28 -15.78 -0.86
CA GLY A 4 -7.49 -14.60 -1.21
C GLY A 4 -7.05 -14.53 -2.69
N ARG A 5 -7.12 -15.63 -3.43
CA ARG A 5 -6.82 -15.70 -4.88
C ARG A 5 -8.01 -15.35 -5.78
N LEU A 6 -9.24 -15.36 -5.24
CA LEU A 6 -10.41 -14.91 -6.00
C LEU A 6 -10.23 -13.44 -6.39
N ILE A 7 -10.79 -13.07 -7.54
CA ILE A 7 -10.72 -11.71 -8.05
C ILE A 7 -11.92 -10.91 -7.57
N ILE A 8 -11.67 -9.67 -7.23
CA ILE A 8 -12.67 -8.68 -6.87
C ILE A 8 -12.51 -7.46 -7.77
N GLN A 9 -13.63 -6.86 -8.17
CA GLN A 9 -13.64 -5.56 -8.83
C GLN A 9 -13.80 -4.47 -7.76
N ASP A 10 -12.80 -3.61 -7.60
CA ASP A 10 -12.89 -2.50 -6.65
C ASP A 10 -13.81 -1.37 -7.13
N ALA A 11 -13.97 -0.33 -6.31
CA ALA A 11 -14.81 0.83 -6.64
C ALA A 11 -14.30 1.60 -7.87
N GLY A 12 -12.99 1.57 -8.14
CA GLY A 12 -12.37 2.17 -9.32
C GLY A 12 -12.42 1.29 -10.57
N GLY A 13 -13.01 0.08 -10.48
CA GLY A 13 -13.10 -0.87 -11.58
C GLY A 13 -11.85 -1.74 -11.78
N ARG A 14 -10.82 -1.61 -10.93
CA ARG A 14 -9.63 -2.46 -11.00
C ARG A 14 -9.96 -3.89 -10.57
N MET A 15 -9.47 -4.86 -11.35
CA MET A 15 -9.49 -6.27 -11.02
C MET A 15 -8.24 -6.63 -10.21
N LYS A 16 -8.41 -7.04 -8.96
CA LYS A 16 -7.32 -7.42 -8.07
C LYS A 16 -7.66 -8.67 -7.24
N PRO A 17 -6.67 -9.42 -6.75
CA PRO A 17 -6.92 -10.51 -5.81
C PRO A 17 -7.58 -10.01 -4.52
N ILE A 18 -8.45 -10.82 -3.91
CA ILE A 18 -9.01 -10.50 -2.58
C ILE A 18 -7.88 -10.27 -1.56
N ASN A 19 -6.75 -10.99 -1.68
CA ASN A 19 -5.58 -10.77 -0.81
C ASN A 19 -5.08 -9.31 -0.84
N THR A 20 -4.96 -8.71 -2.02
CA THR A 20 -4.61 -7.28 -2.16
C THR A 20 -5.69 -6.41 -1.55
N PHE A 21 -6.94 -6.68 -1.92
CA PHE A 21 -8.09 -5.90 -1.48
C PHE A 21 -8.27 -5.91 0.03
N SER A 22 -8.22 -7.08 0.67
CA SER A 22 -8.37 -7.23 2.12
C SER A 22 -7.25 -6.55 2.91
N SER A 23 -6.02 -6.60 2.40
CA SER A 23 -4.87 -5.90 2.98
C SER A 23 -5.03 -4.38 2.89
N GLU A 24 -5.44 -3.85 1.73
CA GLU A 24 -5.73 -2.42 1.54
C GLU A 24 -6.88 -1.94 2.43
N LEU A 25 -7.98 -2.69 2.50
CA LEU A 25 -9.12 -2.39 3.35
C LEU A 25 -8.71 -2.30 4.82
N LEU A 26 -8.01 -3.31 5.31
CA LEU A 26 -7.62 -3.35 6.71
C LEU A 26 -6.63 -2.24 7.06
N ARG A 27 -5.67 -1.94 6.19
CA ARG A 27 -4.75 -0.79 6.36
C ARG A 27 -5.50 0.55 6.37
N LYS A 28 -6.46 0.75 5.47
CA LYS A 28 -7.27 1.98 5.42
C LYS A 28 -8.10 2.17 6.68
N VAL A 29 -8.68 1.10 7.24
CA VAL A 29 -9.53 1.17 8.42
C VAL A 29 -8.71 1.23 9.71
N SER A 30 -7.70 0.36 9.87
CA SER A 30 -7.01 0.13 11.15
C SER A 30 -5.53 0.53 11.17
N HIS A 31 -4.95 0.97 10.04
CA HIS A 31 -3.50 1.19 9.88
C HIS A 31 -2.65 -0.07 10.13
N SER A 32 -3.24 -1.25 10.02
CA SER A 32 -2.59 -2.56 10.16
C SER A 32 -3.07 -3.49 9.05
N ASP A 33 -2.30 -4.50 8.69
CA ASP A 33 -2.67 -5.55 7.75
C ASP A 33 -3.00 -6.90 8.43
N SER A 34 -3.08 -6.89 9.76
CA SER A 34 -3.42 -8.04 10.59
C SER A 34 -4.21 -7.61 11.84
N TYR A 35 -4.96 -8.54 12.42
CA TYR A 35 -5.71 -8.31 13.66
C TYR A 35 -5.76 -9.59 14.50
N ASN A 36 -5.30 -9.54 15.76
CA ASN A 36 -5.32 -10.67 16.72
C ASN A 36 -4.78 -11.99 16.12
N GLY A 37 -3.65 -11.93 15.40
CA GLY A 37 -3.05 -13.11 14.78
C GLY A 37 -3.70 -13.59 13.47
N MET A 38 -4.81 -12.97 13.06
CA MET A 38 -5.43 -13.20 11.76
C MET A 38 -4.80 -12.29 10.70
N ASN A 39 -4.54 -12.83 9.52
CA ASN A 39 -4.15 -12.04 8.36
C ASN A 39 -5.37 -11.30 7.76
N SER A 40 -5.11 -10.35 6.85
CA SER A 40 -6.15 -9.53 6.23
C SER A 40 -7.27 -10.33 5.54
N ASP A 41 -6.93 -11.44 4.87
CA ASP A 41 -7.91 -12.31 4.21
C ASP A 41 -8.86 -12.96 5.21
N GLN A 42 -8.32 -13.42 6.36
CA GLN A 42 -9.10 -14.01 7.44
C GLN A 42 -9.99 -12.98 8.12
N VAL A 43 -9.45 -11.78 8.36
CA VAL A 43 -10.22 -10.66 8.94
C VAL A 43 -11.38 -10.28 8.02
N PHE A 44 -11.11 -10.05 6.73
CA PHE A 44 -12.14 -9.66 5.76
C PHE A 44 -13.23 -10.72 5.61
N LEU A 45 -12.84 -11.99 5.47
CA LEU A 45 -13.77 -13.11 5.39
C LEU A 45 -14.64 -13.21 6.66
N SER A 46 -14.02 -13.05 7.84
CA SER A 46 -14.72 -13.08 9.12
C SER A 46 -15.66 -11.89 9.28
N MET A 47 -15.30 -10.69 8.81
CA MET A 47 -16.18 -9.51 8.79
C MET A 47 -17.45 -9.77 7.98
N THR A 48 -17.30 -10.36 6.80
CA THR A 48 -18.44 -10.66 5.92
C THR A 48 -19.32 -11.77 6.51
N GLN A 49 -18.73 -12.74 7.23
CA GLN A 49 -19.46 -13.88 7.81
C GLN A 49 -20.11 -13.55 9.15
N TYR A 50 -19.43 -12.79 10.02
CA TYR A 50 -19.83 -12.49 11.38
C TYR A 50 -19.94 -11.00 11.65
N ALA A 51 -20.65 -10.27 10.80
CA ALA A 51 -20.79 -8.81 10.87
C ALA A 51 -21.21 -8.32 12.25
N GLN A 52 -22.16 -9.02 12.91
CA GLN A 52 -22.67 -8.67 14.23
C GLN A 52 -21.60 -8.68 15.34
N VAL A 53 -20.57 -9.49 15.20
CA VAL A 53 -19.42 -9.49 16.12
C VAL A 53 -18.51 -8.32 15.82
N TRP A 54 -18.22 -8.10 14.54
CA TRP A 54 -17.25 -7.09 14.09
C TRP A 54 -17.74 -5.65 14.29
N ILE A 55 -19.05 -5.37 14.33
CA ILE A 55 -19.56 -4.02 14.66
C ILE A 55 -19.14 -3.54 16.05
N GLN A 56 -18.85 -4.45 16.98
CA GLN A 56 -18.46 -4.14 18.35
C GLN A 56 -16.94 -4.12 18.57
N ILE A 57 -16.16 -4.61 17.60
CA ILE A 57 -14.71 -4.65 17.72
C ILE A 57 -14.12 -3.27 17.42
N PRO A 58 -13.25 -2.71 18.30
CA PRO A 58 -12.60 -1.42 18.07
C PRO A 58 -11.50 -1.56 17.01
N LEU A 59 -11.87 -1.36 15.75
CA LEU A 59 -10.99 -1.52 14.60
C LEU A 59 -10.74 -0.21 13.84
N ILE A 60 -11.69 0.74 13.88
CA ILE A 60 -11.60 2.00 13.12
C ILE A 60 -10.61 2.92 13.80
N TYR A 61 -9.48 3.18 13.14
CA TYR A 61 -8.46 4.07 13.67
C TYR A 61 -8.91 5.53 13.67
N ILE A 62 -8.82 6.19 14.83
CA ILE A 62 -9.11 7.60 15.04
C ILE A 62 -7.79 8.35 15.22
N LYS A 63 -7.54 9.31 14.36
CA LYS A 63 -6.33 10.13 14.39
C LYS A 63 -6.20 10.88 15.71
N SER A 64 -4.98 10.94 16.24
CA SER A 64 -4.67 11.74 17.43
C SER A 64 -4.72 13.24 17.09
N GLY A 65 -5.08 14.07 18.09
CA GLY A 65 -5.13 15.53 17.93
C GLY A 65 -6.53 16.09 17.60
N ASN A 66 -7.52 15.24 17.26
CA ASN A 66 -8.91 15.65 17.10
C ASN A 66 -9.80 14.96 18.12
N ASP A 67 -9.91 15.54 19.32
CA ASP A 67 -10.73 14.99 20.41
C ASP A 67 -12.23 15.15 20.16
N SER A 68 -12.64 16.00 19.22
CA SER A 68 -14.06 16.24 18.94
C SER A 68 -14.75 15.00 18.40
N ILE A 69 -14.13 14.23 17.51
CA ILE A 69 -14.68 12.96 17.02
C ILE A 69 -14.90 11.99 18.19
N ARG A 70 -13.90 11.84 19.07
CA ARG A 70 -13.99 10.96 20.25
C ARG A 70 -15.14 11.34 21.19
N LYS A 71 -15.33 12.64 21.43
CA LYS A 71 -16.45 13.16 22.24
C LYS A 71 -17.79 12.86 21.59
N ILE A 72 -17.94 13.07 20.29
CA ILE A 72 -19.20 12.84 19.54
C ILE A 72 -19.60 11.37 19.60
N ILE A 73 -18.65 10.45 19.37
CA ILE A 73 -18.94 9.02 19.36
C ILE A 73 -18.94 8.39 20.76
N GLY A 74 -18.53 9.15 21.80
CA GLY A 74 -18.59 8.72 23.20
C GLY A 74 -17.56 7.63 23.53
N ILE A 75 -16.29 7.83 23.13
CA ILE A 75 -15.17 6.96 23.51
C ILE A 75 -14.13 7.73 24.32
N ASP A 76 -13.25 6.99 24.99
CA ASP A 76 -12.17 7.56 25.77
C ASP A 76 -11.26 8.47 24.90
N LYS A 77 -10.76 9.54 25.53
CA LYS A 77 -9.87 10.51 24.87
C LYS A 77 -8.57 9.88 24.38
N GLU A 78 -8.06 8.88 25.10
CA GLU A 78 -6.81 8.17 24.74
C GLU A 78 -7.04 7.00 23.77
N ALA A 79 -8.30 6.66 23.47
CA ALA A 79 -8.63 5.56 22.57
C ALA A 79 -8.15 5.85 21.15
N LYS A 80 -7.32 4.94 20.62
CA LYS A 80 -6.83 5.00 19.24
C LYS A 80 -7.78 4.37 18.23
N PHE A 81 -8.66 3.48 18.69
CA PHE A 81 -9.58 2.72 17.84
C PHE A 81 -11.00 2.83 18.39
N ALA A 82 -11.96 2.87 17.49
CA ALA A 82 -13.38 2.89 17.80
C ALA A 82 -14.11 1.70 17.18
N PRO A 83 -15.09 1.09 17.87
CA PRO A 83 -15.97 0.12 17.25
C PRO A 83 -17.00 0.82 16.36
N PHE A 84 -17.42 0.14 15.29
CA PHE A 84 -18.36 0.68 14.29
C PHE A 84 -19.68 1.16 14.95
N VAL A 85 -20.22 0.41 15.91
CA VAL A 85 -21.48 0.73 16.59
C VAL A 85 -21.46 2.10 17.29
N LYS A 86 -20.31 2.60 17.73
CA LYS A 86 -20.19 3.89 18.43
C LYS A 86 -20.46 5.11 17.54
N PHE A 87 -20.39 4.94 16.22
CA PHE A 87 -20.68 5.99 15.24
C PHE A 87 -22.18 6.23 15.04
N PHE A 88 -23.03 5.39 15.59
CA PHE A 88 -24.48 5.50 15.48
C PHE A 88 -25.10 5.74 16.87
N ASP A 89 -26.22 6.45 16.90
CA ASP A 89 -27.01 6.64 18.10
C ASP A 89 -27.98 5.45 18.32
N GLU A 90 -28.77 5.50 19.38
CA GLU A 90 -29.77 4.47 19.73
C GLU A 90 -30.87 4.33 18.67
N ASN A 91 -31.12 5.38 17.88
CA ASN A 91 -32.09 5.39 16.78
C ASN A 91 -31.47 4.97 15.43
N GLY A 92 -30.16 4.63 15.40
CA GLY A 92 -29.45 4.28 14.19
C GLY A 92 -28.99 5.47 13.33
N ASN A 93 -29.08 6.70 13.84
CA ASN A 93 -28.60 7.86 13.08
C ASN A 93 -27.08 7.98 13.19
N TYR A 94 -26.45 8.37 12.09
CA TYR A 94 -24.99 8.54 12.03
C TYR A 94 -24.56 9.85 12.73
N LYS A 95 -23.83 9.74 13.83
CA LYS A 95 -23.45 10.86 14.71
C LYS A 95 -22.59 11.92 14.04
N LEU A 96 -21.80 11.57 13.03
CA LEU A 96 -20.94 12.53 12.31
C LEU A 96 -21.68 13.31 11.22
N SER A 97 -22.89 12.88 10.82
CA SER A 97 -23.67 13.48 9.72
C SER A 97 -23.78 15.02 9.80
N PRO A 98 -24.06 15.65 10.96
CA PRO A 98 -24.20 17.11 11.03
C PRO A 98 -22.92 17.89 10.69
N TYR A 99 -21.75 17.25 10.82
CA TYR A 99 -20.45 17.89 10.60
C TYR A 99 -19.91 17.65 9.17
N LEU A 100 -20.39 16.60 8.51
CA LEU A 100 -19.89 16.18 7.20
C LEU A 100 -20.35 17.09 6.06
N ASP A 101 -21.58 17.58 6.12
CA ASP A 101 -22.13 18.47 5.07
C ASP A 101 -21.26 19.72 4.88
N ALA A 102 -20.86 20.36 5.99
CA ALA A 102 -19.97 21.51 5.95
C ALA A 102 -18.57 21.13 5.45
N ALA A 103 -18.03 20.00 5.93
CA ALA A 103 -16.70 19.53 5.58
C ALA A 103 -16.57 19.17 4.09
N TYR A 104 -17.55 18.48 3.51
CA TYR A 104 -17.55 18.12 2.08
C TYR A 104 -17.80 19.29 1.14
N LYS A 105 -18.52 20.33 1.60
CA LYS A 105 -18.79 21.54 0.80
C LYS A 105 -17.67 22.58 0.88
N ALA A 106 -16.76 22.45 1.86
CA ALA A 106 -15.63 23.36 2.03
C ALA A 106 -14.66 23.28 0.84
N GLY A 107 -14.47 24.39 0.12
CA GLY A 107 -13.52 24.45 -1.00
C GLY A 107 -12.06 24.24 -0.59
N ASN A 108 -11.73 24.53 0.67
CA ASN A 108 -10.41 24.24 1.28
C ASN A 108 -10.62 23.81 2.74
N PRO A 109 -10.92 22.52 2.97
CA PRO A 109 -11.21 22.02 4.30
C PRO A 109 -10.02 22.19 5.25
N ASN A 110 -10.32 22.68 6.46
CA ASN A 110 -9.37 22.77 7.54
C ASN A 110 -9.00 21.39 8.11
N GLN A 111 -8.06 21.31 9.06
CA GLN A 111 -7.59 20.02 9.58
C GLN A 111 -8.71 19.21 10.26
N PHE A 112 -9.63 19.86 10.96
CA PHE A 112 -10.76 19.17 11.61
C PHE A 112 -11.71 18.59 10.57
N GLU A 113 -12.06 19.35 9.54
CA GLU A 113 -12.90 18.90 8.45
C GLU A 113 -12.27 17.73 7.68
N LYS A 114 -10.95 17.77 7.44
CA LYS A 114 -10.21 16.66 6.84
C LYS A 114 -10.29 15.39 7.70
N ASP A 115 -10.16 15.52 9.01
CA ASP A 115 -10.23 14.38 9.93
C ASP A 115 -11.65 13.78 9.99
N TYR A 116 -12.71 14.61 9.90
CA TYR A 116 -14.10 14.12 9.76
C TYR A 116 -14.29 13.34 8.46
N ILE A 117 -13.85 13.89 7.32
CA ILE A 117 -13.94 13.25 6.00
C ILE A 117 -13.15 11.92 6.00
N GLU A 118 -11.94 11.90 6.56
CA GLU A 118 -11.12 10.68 6.65
C GLU A 118 -11.79 9.61 7.50
N THR A 119 -12.36 10.01 8.65
CA THR A 119 -13.08 9.09 9.53
C THR A 119 -14.34 8.55 8.87
N ASP A 120 -15.12 9.40 8.19
CA ASP A 120 -16.30 9.01 7.44
C ASP A 120 -15.98 7.98 6.35
N LYS A 121 -14.91 8.20 5.59
CA LYS A 121 -14.44 7.22 4.59
C LYS A 121 -14.13 5.86 5.21
N LYS A 122 -13.52 5.82 6.40
CA LYS A 122 -13.22 4.57 7.12
C LYS A 122 -14.49 3.87 7.60
N VAL A 123 -15.47 4.63 8.12
CA VAL A 123 -16.77 4.11 8.55
C VAL A 123 -17.53 3.52 7.38
N ASN A 124 -17.64 4.24 6.26
CA ASN A 124 -18.31 3.77 5.05
C ASN A 124 -17.63 2.53 4.44
N LEU A 125 -16.29 2.48 4.49
CA LEU A 125 -15.54 1.32 4.04
C LEU A 125 -15.80 0.10 4.94
N MET A 126 -15.85 0.31 6.26
CA MET A 126 -16.19 -0.75 7.23
C MET A 126 -17.64 -1.22 7.05
N GLU A 127 -18.60 -0.33 6.86
CA GLU A 127 -19.99 -0.67 6.57
C GLU A 127 -20.11 -1.54 5.33
N SER A 128 -19.42 -1.15 4.25
CA SER A 128 -19.43 -1.90 3.00
C SER A 128 -18.81 -3.29 3.13
N ALA A 129 -17.81 -3.44 4.02
CA ALA A 129 -17.20 -4.74 4.31
C ALA A 129 -18.11 -5.62 5.16
N LEU A 130 -18.74 -5.06 6.20
CA LEU A 130 -19.67 -5.75 7.09
C LEU A 130 -20.93 -6.20 6.37
N SER A 131 -21.50 -5.35 5.51
CA SER A 131 -22.66 -5.70 4.68
C SER A 131 -22.33 -6.70 3.57
N GLY A 132 -21.06 -6.81 3.18
CA GLY A 132 -20.62 -7.59 2.01
C GLY A 132 -20.91 -6.90 0.67
N SER A 133 -21.39 -5.66 0.66
CA SER A 133 -21.67 -4.91 -0.58
C SER A 133 -20.39 -4.65 -1.39
N ILE A 134 -19.25 -4.57 -0.73
CA ILE A 134 -17.95 -4.37 -1.37
C ILE A 134 -17.41 -5.64 -2.04
N LEU A 135 -17.94 -6.84 -1.71
CA LEU A 135 -17.46 -8.13 -2.22
C LEU A 135 -17.99 -8.38 -3.65
N ARG A 136 -17.53 -7.59 -4.61
CA ARG A 136 -17.91 -7.66 -6.02
C ARG A 136 -17.09 -8.73 -6.74
N ILE A 137 -17.45 -9.99 -6.53
CA ILE A 137 -16.76 -11.19 -7.05
C ILE A 137 -17.50 -11.92 -8.16
N PHE A 138 -18.72 -11.49 -8.51
CA PHE A 138 -19.54 -12.14 -9.51
C PHE A 138 -19.58 -11.32 -10.80
N PRO A 139 -18.89 -11.76 -11.89
CA PRO A 139 -18.99 -11.12 -13.19
C PRO A 139 -20.40 -11.23 -13.75
N VAL A 140 -20.95 -10.11 -14.24
CA VAL A 140 -22.27 -10.10 -14.90
C VAL A 140 -22.12 -10.66 -16.31
N PRO A 141 -22.89 -11.71 -16.68
CA PRO A 141 -22.82 -12.31 -18.00
C PRO A 141 -23.18 -11.29 -19.11
N ASN A 142 -22.34 -11.21 -20.14
CA ASN A 142 -22.55 -10.37 -21.34
C ASN A 142 -22.69 -8.86 -21.08
N ASP A 143 -22.27 -8.36 -19.91
CA ASP A 143 -22.26 -6.92 -19.66
C ASP A 143 -21.16 -6.21 -20.50
N PRO A 144 -21.53 -5.16 -21.27
CA PRO A 144 -20.58 -4.46 -22.12
C PRO A 144 -19.47 -3.73 -21.35
N ASN A 145 -19.74 -3.34 -20.13
CA ASN A 145 -18.79 -2.66 -19.24
C ASN A 145 -17.99 -3.63 -18.36
N HIS A 146 -18.20 -4.94 -18.52
CA HIS A 146 -17.56 -5.98 -17.71
C HIS A 146 -17.72 -5.75 -16.20
N LYS A 147 -18.93 -5.33 -15.79
CA LYS A 147 -19.24 -5.06 -14.39
C LYS A 147 -19.25 -6.36 -13.57
N TRP A 148 -18.65 -6.30 -12.39
CA TRP A 148 -18.78 -7.33 -11.38
C TRP A 148 -19.63 -6.80 -10.22
N VAL A 149 -20.38 -7.68 -9.60
CA VAL A 149 -21.34 -7.32 -8.55
C VAL A 149 -21.12 -8.14 -7.29
N SER A 150 -21.61 -7.59 -6.19
CA SER A 150 -21.69 -8.30 -4.92
C SER A 150 -22.93 -9.19 -4.87
N TYR A 151 -22.95 -10.09 -3.90
CA TYR A 151 -24.10 -10.89 -3.59
C TYR A 151 -25.38 -10.06 -3.37
N LEU A 152 -25.26 -8.87 -2.80
CA LEU A 152 -26.42 -7.98 -2.54
C LEU A 152 -26.99 -7.34 -3.80
N GLU A 153 -26.15 -7.08 -4.80
CA GLU A 153 -26.55 -6.44 -6.05
C GLU A 153 -27.13 -7.40 -7.10
N ARG A 154 -27.20 -8.69 -6.80
CA ARG A 154 -27.51 -9.77 -7.76
C ARG A 154 -28.86 -9.64 -8.47
N ASN A 155 -29.90 -9.17 -7.78
CA ASN A 155 -31.27 -9.16 -8.31
C ASN A 155 -31.49 -8.18 -9.47
N ASN A 156 -30.65 -7.15 -9.58
CA ASN A 156 -30.79 -6.07 -10.56
C ASN A 156 -29.82 -6.18 -11.75
N ASN A 157 -29.03 -7.28 -11.85
CA ASN A 157 -27.88 -7.34 -12.75
C ASN A 157 -27.91 -8.50 -13.76
N GLY A 158 -29.08 -8.91 -14.22
CA GLY A 158 -29.23 -9.75 -15.43
C GLY A 158 -28.85 -11.22 -15.31
N PHE A 159 -28.60 -11.74 -14.10
CA PHE A 159 -28.45 -13.19 -13.90
C PHE A 159 -29.78 -13.91 -14.16
N LYS A 160 -29.77 -14.98 -14.95
CA LYS A 160 -30.95 -15.75 -15.33
C LYS A 160 -30.78 -17.24 -15.05
N GLY A 161 -31.87 -17.94 -14.77
CA GLY A 161 -31.89 -19.38 -14.61
C GLY A 161 -30.89 -19.88 -13.57
N MET A 162 -30.09 -20.86 -13.94
CA MET A 162 -29.12 -21.51 -13.03
C MET A 162 -28.03 -20.56 -12.52
N ASP A 163 -27.60 -19.56 -13.31
CA ASP A 163 -26.58 -18.60 -12.86
C ASP A 163 -27.12 -17.72 -11.72
N SER A 164 -28.40 -17.32 -11.76
CA SER A 164 -29.05 -16.61 -10.65
C SER A 164 -29.10 -17.48 -9.39
N THR A 165 -29.52 -18.74 -9.52
CA THR A 165 -29.55 -19.68 -8.39
C THR A 165 -28.15 -19.87 -7.79
N TYR A 166 -27.14 -20.02 -8.66
CA TYR A 166 -25.75 -20.17 -8.24
C TYR A 166 -25.27 -18.97 -7.42
N VAL A 167 -25.39 -17.76 -7.94
CA VAL A 167 -24.96 -16.52 -7.24
C VAL A 167 -25.69 -16.35 -5.91
N ASN A 168 -26.97 -16.74 -5.84
CA ASN A 168 -27.76 -16.67 -4.62
C ASN A 168 -27.30 -17.63 -3.52
N GLN A 169 -26.79 -18.80 -3.88
CA GLN A 169 -26.54 -19.87 -2.91
C GLN A 169 -25.08 -20.07 -2.57
N ILE A 170 -24.14 -19.74 -3.47
CA ILE A 170 -22.74 -20.14 -3.34
C ILE A 170 -22.06 -19.55 -2.09
N LEU A 171 -22.27 -18.28 -1.75
CA LEU A 171 -21.66 -17.68 -0.56
C LEU A 171 -22.24 -18.23 0.76
N PRO A 172 -23.58 -18.33 0.96
CA PRO A 172 -24.14 -19.01 2.10
C PRO A 172 -23.61 -20.44 2.28
N LEU A 173 -23.53 -21.22 1.19
CA LEU A 173 -22.96 -22.58 1.22
C LEU A 173 -21.48 -22.56 1.63
N TYR A 174 -20.71 -21.63 1.08
CA TYR A 174 -19.30 -21.48 1.43
C TYR A 174 -19.11 -21.13 2.93
N PHE A 175 -19.89 -20.20 3.47
CA PHE A 175 -19.83 -19.86 4.90
C PHE A 175 -20.25 -21.04 5.79
N SER A 176 -21.26 -21.80 5.40
CA SER A 176 -21.63 -23.04 6.09
C SER A 176 -20.51 -24.07 6.06
N ALA A 177 -19.87 -24.26 4.90
CA ALA A 177 -18.74 -25.18 4.76
C ALA A 177 -17.52 -24.75 5.59
N LEU A 178 -17.25 -23.43 5.72
CA LEU A 178 -16.22 -22.91 6.61
C LEU A 178 -16.51 -23.22 8.08
N ASN A 179 -17.76 -23.06 8.53
CA ASN A 179 -18.16 -23.39 9.90
C ASN A 179 -17.98 -24.88 10.19
N ASN A 180 -18.47 -25.73 9.28
CA ASN A 180 -18.30 -27.17 9.40
C ASN A 180 -16.81 -27.57 9.38
N GLY A 181 -16.01 -26.96 8.50
CA GLY A 181 -14.57 -27.20 8.42
C GLY A 181 -13.82 -26.78 9.68
N SER A 182 -14.26 -25.72 10.36
CA SER A 182 -13.65 -25.29 11.63
C SER A 182 -13.86 -26.31 12.77
N ILE A 183 -15.01 -27.00 12.76
CA ILE A 183 -15.38 -28.03 13.74
C ILE A 183 -14.71 -29.36 13.40
N SER A 184 -14.88 -29.82 12.15
CA SER A 184 -14.38 -31.14 11.69
C SER A 184 -12.89 -31.17 11.35
N LYS A 185 -12.23 -30.00 11.23
CA LYS A 185 -10.87 -29.81 10.72
C LYS A 185 -10.68 -30.31 9.27
N ASN A 186 -11.77 -30.51 8.54
CA ASN A 186 -11.77 -30.85 7.12
C ASN A 186 -12.29 -29.66 6.29
N TRP A 187 -11.46 -29.16 5.37
CA TRP A 187 -11.73 -27.98 4.54
C TRP A 187 -12.07 -28.31 3.09
N ASP A 188 -12.18 -29.59 2.72
CA ASP A 188 -12.34 -30.03 1.32
C ASP A 188 -13.60 -29.43 0.66
N THR A 189 -14.73 -29.41 1.37
CA THR A 189 -15.97 -28.81 0.87
C THR A 189 -15.84 -27.30 0.65
N ALA A 190 -15.23 -26.59 1.59
CA ALA A 190 -14.98 -25.14 1.46
C ALA A 190 -14.03 -24.86 0.29
N ASP A 191 -13.00 -25.67 0.11
CA ASP A 191 -12.05 -25.56 -0.99
C ASP A 191 -12.72 -25.80 -2.35
N GLN A 192 -13.60 -26.81 -2.47
CA GLN A 192 -14.37 -27.06 -3.70
C GLN A 192 -15.30 -25.89 -4.04
N LEU A 193 -15.95 -25.29 -3.06
CA LEU A 193 -16.84 -24.14 -3.28
C LEU A 193 -16.06 -22.90 -3.73
N VAL A 194 -14.88 -22.63 -3.17
CA VAL A 194 -14.00 -21.54 -3.65
C VAL A 194 -13.51 -21.79 -5.07
N GLU A 195 -13.15 -23.03 -5.41
CA GLU A 195 -12.77 -23.39 -6.79
C GLU A 195 -13.95 -23.24 -7.74
N SER A 196 -15.17 -23.54 -7.31
CA SER A 196 -16.38 -23.28 -8.09
C SER A 196 -16.56 -21.79 -8.38
N ILE A 197 -16.37 -20.90 -7.37
CA ILE A 197 -16.41 -19.44 -7.57
C ILE A 197 -15.33 -19.02 -8.57
N ASN A 198 -14.12 -19.54 -8.44
CA ASN A 198 -13.02 -19.26 -9.38
C ASN A 198 -13.38 -19.71 -10.81
N GLY A 199 -14.02 -20.88 -10.95
CA GLY A 199 -14.55 -21.37 -12.24
C GLY A 199 -15.59 -20.43 -12.86
N PHE A 200 -16.53 -19.92 -12.04
CA PHE A 200 -17.51 -18.92 -12.46
C PHE A 200 -16.84 -17.62 -12.94
N GLN A 201 -15.84 -17.14 -12.19
CA GLN A 201 -15.05 -15.97 -12.58
C GLN A 201 -14.29 -16.18 -13.90
N LYS A 202 -13.72 -17.37 -14.12
CA LYS A 202 -13.05 -17.73 -15.38
C LYS A 202 -14.02 -17.79 -16.55
N LYS A 203 -15.22 -18.32 -16.33
CA LYS A 203 -16.24 -18.45 -17.38
C LYS A 203 -16.80 -17.11 -17.84
N PHE A 204 -17.19 -16.24 -16.92
CA PHE A 204 -17.90 -15.01 -17.25
C PHE A 204 -17.03 -13.74 -17.19
N GLY A 205 -15.91 -13.80 -16.47
CA GLY A 205 -14.99 -12.67 -16.29
C GLY A 205 -13.73 -12.71 -17.16
N ALA A 206 -13.59 -13.69 -18.06
CA ALA A 206 -12.36 -13.99 -18.81
C ALA A 206 -11.72 -12.77 -19.49
N LYS A 207 -12.53 -11.82 -19.99
CA LYS A 207 -12.03 -10.63 -20.72
C LYS A 207 -11.25 -9.66 -19.87
N VAL A 208 -11.56 -9.53 -18.58
CA VAL A 208 -10.98 -8.54 -17.68
C VAL A 208 -10.24 -9.16 -16.49
N ARG A 209 -10.42 -10.47 -16.28
CA ARG A 209 -9.74 -11.18 -15.19
C ARG A 209 -8.23 -11.24 -15.46
N PRO A 210 -7.38 -10.87 -14.50
CA PRO A 210 -5.93 -11.01 -14.63
C PRO A 210 -5.53 -12.48 -14.84
N SER A 211 -4.41 -12.70 -15.54
CA SER A 211 -3.83 -14.04 -15.69
C SER A 211 -3.39 -14.60 -14.33
N GLU A 212 -3.33 -15.92 -14.20
CA GLU A 212 -2.88 -16.58 -12.96
C GLU A 212 -1.47 -16.09 -12.56
N GLN A 213 -0.59 -15.87 -13.54
CA GLN A 213 0.77 -15.33 -13.29
C GLN A 213 0.72 -13.93 -12.68
N LYS A 214 -0.17 -13.05 -13.14
CA LYS A 214 -0.34 -11.72 -12.55
C LYS A 214 -0.91 -11.79 -11.13
N ILE A 215 -1.87 -12.69 -10.89
CA ILE A 215 -2.44 -12.95 -9.56
C ILE A 215 -1.34 -13.42 -8.60
N ASP A 216 -0.51 -14.37 -9.01
CA ASP A 216 0.59 -14.87 -8.20
C ASP A 216 1.65 -13.78 -7.93
N ALA A 217 1.99 -13.00 -8.94
CA ALA A 217 2.93 -11.89 -8.81
C ALA A 217 2.41 -10.83 -7.82
N GLU A 218 1.13 -10.47 -7.88
CA GLU A 218 0.52 -9.48 -6.98
C GLU A 218 0.45 -9.98 -5.53
N ILE A 219 0.07 -11.25 -5.32
CA ILE A 219 0.08 -11.86 -3.98
C ILE A 219 1.50 -11.96 -3.42
N ALA A 220 2.47 -12.33 -4.26
CA ALA A 220 3.89 -12.36 -3.85
C ALA A 220 4.42 -10.96 -3.52
N TYR A 221 4.07 -9.94 -4.34
CA TYR A 221 4.41 -8.55 -4.11
C TYR A 221 3.91 -8.06 -2.73
N ASN A 222 2.65 -8.34 -2.40
CA ASN A 222 2.07 -7.99 -1.10
C ASN A 222 2.74 -8.76 0.06
N LYS A 223 3.00 -10.06 -0.12
CA LYS A 223 3.62 -10.89 0.91
C LYS A 223 5.03 -10.45 1.28
N TYR A 224 5.84 -10.10 0.29
CA TYR A 224 7.23 -9.68 0.54
C TYR A 224 7.32 -8.23 0.98
N ASP A 225 6.42 -7.38 0.51
CA ASP A 225 6.30 -5.96 0.86
C ASP A 225 7.65 -5.22 0.88
N VAL A 226 8.38 -5.38 -0.22
CA VAL A 226 9.78 -4.93 -0.35
C VAL A 226 9.88 -3.42 -0.19
N LEU A 227 8.97 -2.66 -0.82
CA LEU A 227 9.06 -1.19 -0.82
C LEU A 227 8.89 -0.58 0.58
N GLN A 228 8.14 -1.21 1.48
CA GLN A 228 8.00 -0.77 2.87
C GLN A 228 9.23 -1.09 3.73
N LYS A 229 9.98 -2.13 3.36
CA LYS A 229 11.20 -2.56 4.10
C LYS A 229 12.46 -1.85 3.62
N LEU A 230 12.50 -1.44 2.36
CA LEU A 230 13.66 -0.76 1.75
C LEU A 230 14.16 0.47 2.53
N PRO A 231 13.30 1.38 3.07
CA PRO A 231 13.78 2.53 3.83
C PRO A 231 14.68 2.12 5.00
N TYR A 232 14.28 1.10 5.75
CA TYR A 232 15.03 0.60 6.91
C TYR A 232 16.36 -0.04 6.51
N TRP A 233 16.38 -0.77 5.40
CA TRP A 233 17.60 -1.40 4.90
C TRP A 233 18.56 -0.37 4.31
N TYR A 234 18.06 0.61 3.55
CA TYR A 234 18.89 1.69 3.03
C TYR A 234 19.47 2.57 4.13
N ILE A 235 18.67 2.97 5.13
CA ILE A 235 19.17 3.83 6.20
C ILE A 235 20.23 3.11 7.04
N THR A 236 20.02 1.83 7.34
CA THR A 236 20.99 1.02 8.08
C THR A 236 22.30 0.89 7.31
N ALA A 237 22.23 0.51 6.02
CA ALA A 237 23.42 0.40 5.17
C ALA A 237 24.14 1.74 5.01
N ALA A 238 23.38 2.84 4.81
CA ALA A 238 23.93 4.18 4.68
C ALA A 238 24.67 4.65 5.92
N LEU A 239 24.07 4.50 7.11
CA LEU A 239 24.68 4.93 8.38
C LEU A 239 26.00 4.17 8.66
N PHE A 240 26.00 2.84 8.51
CA PHE A 240 27.23 2.08 8.66
C PHE A 240 28.28 2.45 7.62
N MET A 241 27.88 2.55 6.34
CA MET A 241 28.80 2.97 5.30
C MET A 241 29.38 4.36 5.57
N PHE A 242 28.56 5.32 6.03
CA PHE A 242 28.98 6.68 6.36
C PHE A 242 30.05 6.69 7.45
N VAL A 243 29.80 5.96 8.54
CA VAL A 243 30.75 5.85 9.66
C VAL A 243 32.08 5.23 9.17
N PHE A 244 32.02 4.12 8.43
CA PHE A 244 33.26 3.47 7.95
C PHE A 244 34.01 4.30 6.90
N VAL A 245 33.32 5.06 6.04
CA VAL A 245 33.94 5.99 5.10
C VAL A 245 34.68 7.09 5.87
N ILE A 246 34.04 7.73 6.85
CA ILE A 246 34.67 8.80 7.67
C ILE A 246 35.88 8.22 8.41
N VAL A 247 35.74 7.10 9.09
CA VAL A 247 36.86 6.47 9.82
C VAL A 247 38.00 6.09 8.87
N ASN A 248 37.69 5.62 7.65
CA ASN A 248 38.71 5.28 6.67
C ASN A 248 39.49 6.51 6.15
N ILE A 249 38.87 7.67 6.10
CA ILE A 249 39.56 8.94 5.75
C ILE A 249 40.68 9.25 6.76
N PHE A 250 40.44 8.98 8.06
CA PHE A 250 41.41 9.27 9.11
C PHE A 250 42.44 8.17 9.34
N PHE A 251 42.07 6.91 9.17
CA PHE A 251 42.92 5.77 9.61
C PHE A 251 43.46 4.87 8.49
N GLU A 252 43.03 5.02 7.24
CA GLU A 252 43.53 4.33 6.01
C GLU A 252 43.89 2.84 6.17
N LYS A 253 43.13 2.05 6.96
CA LYS A 253 43.40 0.65 7.18
C LYS A 253 42.75 -0.23 6.11
N LYS A 254 43.46 -1.30 5.68
CA LYS A 254 42.97 -2.22 4.64
C LYS A 254 41.59 -2.81 4.97
N TRP A 255 41.36 -3.20 6.22
CA TRP A 255 40.08 -3.77 6.64
C TRP A 255 38.91 -2.75 6.50
N LEU A 256 39.15 -1.46 6.83
CA LEU A 256 38.14 -0.39 6.65
C LEU A 256 37.74 -0.27 5.19
N ARG A 257 38.70 -0.25 4.27
CA ARG A 257 38.43 -0.20 2.84
C ARG A 257 37.63 -1.43 2.36
N ILE A 258 37.93 -2.61 2.86
CA ILE A 258 37.18 -3.83 2.56
C ILE A 258 35.74 -3.69 3.06
N THR A 259 35.52 -3.21 4.29
CA THR A 259 34.20 -2.99 4.88
C THR A 259 33.40 -1.95 4.08
N VAL A 260 34.00 -0.81 3.70
CA VAL A 260 33.34 0.19 2.86
C VAL A 260 32.91 -0.42 1.51
N ASN A 261 33.75 -1.20 0.87
CA ASN A 261 33.40 -1.89 -0.38
C ASN A 261 32.29 -2.93 -0.18
N ALA A 262 32.25 -3.63 0.93
CA ALA A 262 31.17 -4.56 1.25
C ALA A 262 29.82 -3.82 1.39
N PHE A 263 29.78 -2.70 2.12
CA PHE A 263 28.57 -1.88 2.21
C PHE A 263 28.18 -1.26 0.85
N HIS A 264 29.14 -0.88 0.03
CA HIS A 264 28.87 -0.42 -1.33
C HIS A 264 28.15 -1.50 -2.17
N ILE A 265 28.60 -2.76 -2.08
CA ILE A 265 27.95 -3.90 -2.74
C ILE A 265 26.54 -4.12 -2.16
N ILE A 266 26.37 -4.04 -0.85
CA ILE A 266 25.04 -4.15 -0.19
C ILE A 266 24.10 -3.07 -0.74
N VAL A 267 24.53 -1.81 -0.82
CA VAL A 267 23.73 -0.73 -1.39
C VAL A 267 23.38 -0.99 -2.86
N GLY A 268 24.31 -1.51 -3.65
CA GLY A 268 24.06 -1.95 -5.02
C GLY A 268 23.01 -3.06 -5.12
N LEU A 269 23.04 -4.05 -4.21
CA LEU A 269 22.02 -5.10 -4.13
C LEU A 269 20.65 -4.55 -3.71
N LEU A 270 20.61 -3.61 -2.77
CA LEU A 270 19.37 -2.93 -2.39
C LEU A 270 18.80 -2.13 -3.55
N PHE A 271 19.63 -1.47 -4.36
CA PHE A 271 19.22 -0.79 -5.57
C PHE A 271 18.64 -1.76 -6.62
N ALA A 272 19.28 -2.91 -6.82
CA ALA A 272 18.74 -3.96 -7.69
C ALA A 272 17.38 -4.46 -7.21
N LEU A 273 17.23 -4.67 -5.89
CA LEU A 273 15.97 -5.08 -5.28
C LEU A 273 14.89 -3.99 -5.44
N HIS A 274 15.25 -2.71 -5.28
CA HIS A 274 14.36 -1.57 -5.52
C HIS A 274 13.88 -1.55 -6.99
N THR A 275 14.79 -1.76 -7.93
CA THR A 275 14.48 -1.84 -9.37
C THR A 275 13.53 -3.01 -9.66
N LEU A 276 13.78 -4.18 -9.09
CA LEU A 276 12.89 -5.34 -9.24
C LEU A 276 11.50 -5.08 -8.66
N ALA A 277 11.39 -4.37 -7.53
CA ALA A 277 10.10 -4.00 -6.95
C ALA A 277 9.29 -3.04 -7.85
N LEU A 278 9.96 -2.07 -8.50
CA LEU A 278 9.32 -1.19 -9.49
C LEU A 278 8.88 -1.95 -10.75
N ILE A 279 9.71 -2.87 -11.24
CA ILE A 279 9.37 -3.74 -12.40
C ILE A 279 8.16 -4.62 -12.05
N ALA A 280 8.15 -5.22 -10.86
CA ALA A 280 7.02 -6.04 -10.40
C ALA A 280 5.73 -5.21 -10.33
N ARG A 281 5.81 -3.98 -9.81
CA ARG A 281 4.67 -3.06 -9.77
C ARG A 281 4.17 -2.71 -11.16
N TRP A 282 5.07 -2.44 -12.11
CA TRP A 282 4.74 -2.21 -13.52
C TRP A 282 4.03 -3.43 -14.14
N TYR A 283 4.59 -4.62 -13.94
CA TYR A 283 4.00 -5.85 -14.46
C TYR A 283 2.58 -6.09 -13.93
N ILE A 284 2.35 -5.86 -12.64
CA ILE A 284 1.06 -6.04 -11.96
C ILE A 284 0.05 -5.00 -12.47
N SER A 285 0.41 -3.72 -12.45
CA SER A 285 -0.47 -2.61 -12.82
C SER A 285 -0.77 -2.55 -14.32
N GLY A 286 0.19 -2.97 -15.15
CA GLY A 286 0.13 -2.82 -16.61
C GLY A 286 0.48 -1.41 -17.11
N HIS A 287 0.86 -0.49 -16.24
CA HIS A 287 1.30 0.86 -16.57
C HIS A 287 2.58 1.23 -15.80
N ALA A 288 3.25 2.28 -16.26
CA ALA A 288 4.51 2.72 -15.68
C ALA A 288 4.35 3.16 -14.21
N PRO A 289 5.29 2.77 -13.31
CA PRO A 289 5.17 2.97 -11.87
C PRO A 289 5.57 4.40 -11.42
N TRP A 290 4.97 5.42 -12.02
CA TRP A 290 5.06 6.86 -11.66
C TRP A 290 3.77 7.61 -11.97
N SER A 291 2.63 6.90 -11.91
CA SER A 291 1.32 7.42 -12.29
C SER A 291 0.53 8.02 -11.13
N ASN A 292 0.95 7.80 -9.89
CA ASN A 292 0.37 8.41 -8.70
C ASN A 292 1.45 8.98 -7.76
N ALA A 293 1.03 9.69 -6.71
CA ALA A 293 1.96 10.36 -5.79
C ALA A 293 2.91 9.38 -5.09
N TYR A 294 2.42 8.21 -4.65
CA TYR A 294 3.26 7.19 -4.02
C TYR A 294 4.33 6.66 -4.99
N GLU A 295 3.90 6.30 -6.19
CA GLU A 295 4.81 5.79 -7.24
C GLU A 295 5.85 6.82 -7.64
N ALA A 296 5.44 8.09 -7.77
CA ALA A 296 6.35 9.19 -8.08
C ALA A 296 7.45 9.33 -7.02
N ILE A 297 7.10 9.29 -5.73
CA ILE A 297 8.09 9.40 -4.64
C ILE A 297 9.03 8.19 -4.62
N VAL A 298 8.51 6.98 -4.78
CA VAL A 298 9.33 5.77 -4.87
C VAL A 298 10.29 5.84 -6.07
N TYR A 299 9.81 6.35 -7.20
CA TYR A 299 10.64 6.53 -8.40
C TYR A 299 11.70 7.63 -8.23
N VAL A 300 11.39 8.75 -7.53
CA VAL A 300 12.41 9.76 -7.14
C VAL A 300 13.50 9.14 -6.27
N ALA A 301 13.11 8.32 -5.29
CA ALA A 301 14.06 7.61 -4.45
C ALA A 301 14.96 6.66 -5.27
N TRP A 302 14.38 5.93 -6.21
CA TRP A 302 15.13 5.08 -7.15
C TRP A 302 16.11 5.89 -8.00
N SER A 303 15.65 7.01 -8.57
CA SER A 303 16.48 7.91 -9.36
C SER A 303 17.62 8.50 -8.54
N THR A 304 17.37 8.92 -7.30
CA THR A 304 18.41 9.42 -6.37
C THR A 304 19.51 8.38 -6.18
N MET A 305 19.14 7.13 -5.95
CA MET A 305 20.13 6.06 -5.78
C MET A 305 20.86 5.71 -7.09
N PHE A 306 20.14 5.73 -8.23
CA PHE A 306 20.73 5.53 -9.55
C PHE A 306 21.86 6.53 -9.84
N PHE A 307 21.57 7.83 -9.67
CA PHE A 307 22.58 8.86 -9.89
C PHE A 307 23.70 8.82 -8.85
N GLY A 308 23.39 8.45 -7.60
CA GLY A 308 24.39 8.21 -6.57
C GLY A 308 25.40 7.14 -6.93
N LEU A 309 24.94 6.03 -7.49
CA LEU A 309 25.80 4.95 -7.99
C LEU A 309 26.51 5.32 -9.32
N ALA A 310 25.84 6.06 -10.21
CA ALA A 310 26.42 6.49 -11.47
C ALA A 310 27.60 7.47 -11.29
N PHE A 311 27.52 8.33 -10.26
CA PHE A 311 28.56 9.32 -9.92
C PHE A 311 29.59 8.83 -8.88
N ASP A 312 29.54 7.56 -8.48
CA ASP A 312 30.41 6.91 -7.48
C ASP A 312 31.92 6.95 -7.80
N ARG A 313 32.30 7.21 -9.05
CA ARG A 313 33.69 7.03 -9.53
C ARG A 313 34.75 7.76 -8.72
N LYS A 314 34.40 8.80 -7.97
CA LYS A 314 35.34 9.65 -7.22
C LYS A 314 35.23 9.55 -5.70
N SER A 315 34.09 9.17 -5.14
CA SER A 315 33.89 9.19 -3.69
C SER A 315 32.85 8.20 -3.19
N LYS A 316 33.24 7.30 -2.31
CA LYS A 316 32.32 6.38 -1.59
C LYS A 316 31.33 7.13 -0.68
N LEU A 317 31.67 8.34 -0.29
CA LEU A 317 30.78 9.23 0.47
C LEU A 317 29.52 9.59 -0.31
N THR A 318 29.64 9.77 -1.64
CA THR A 318 28.49 10.04 -2.52
C THR A 318 27.46 8.92 -2.43
N VAL A 319 27.90 7.66 -2.46
CA VAL A 319 27.00 6.48 -2.36
C VAL A 319 26.31 6.41 -1.00
N ALA A 320 27.07 6.62 0.08
CA ALA A 320 26.52 6.64 1.43
C ALA A 320 25.46 7.75 1.59
N SER A 321 25.77 8.97 1.12
CA SER A 321 24.83 10.10 1.13
C SER A 321 23.59 9.83 0.29
N SER A 322 23.75 9.28 -0.91
CA SER A 322 22.62 8.94 -1.80
C SER A 322 21.73 7.86 -1.18
N ALA A 323 22.30 6.84 -0.56
CA ALA A 323 21.54 5.80 0.13
C ALA A 323 20.76 6.37 1.32
N PHE A 324 21.34 7.30 2.06
CA PHE A 324 20.67 8.01 3.15
C PHE A 324 19.49 8.85 2.64
N VAL A 325 19.70 9.67 1.59
CA VAL A 325 18.63 10.49 0.98
C VAL A 325 17.53 9.60 0.42
N THR A 326 17.88 8.51 -0.28
CA THR A 326 16.93 7.50 -0.78
C THR A 326 16.07 6.94 0.34
N ALA A 327 16.68 6.58 1.48
CA ALA A 327 15.96 6.11 2.66
C ALA A 327 14.98 7.17 3.18
N MET A 328 15.39 8.42 3.29
CA MET A 328 14.53 9.52 3.77
C MET A 328 13.34 9.76 2.84
N ILE A 329 13.54 9.73 1.52
CA ILE A 329 12.47 9.88 0.53
C ILE A 329 11.48 8.71 0.64
N LEU A 330 11.97 7.47 0.75
CA LEU A 330 11.12 6.29 0.93
C LEU A 330 10.37 6.31 2.28
N MET A 331 11.00 6.80 3.36
CA MET A 331 10.32 6.99 4.64
C MET A 331 9.17 7.97 4.53
N ALA A 332 9.33 9.07 3.79
CA ALA A 332 8.26 10.03 3.55
C ALA A 332 7.07 9.40 2.81
N ALA A 333 7.32 8.49 1.86
CA ALA A 333 6.26 7.72 1.20
C ALA A 333 5.54 6.76 2.16
N TYR A 334 6.27 6.22 3.14
CA TYR A 334 5.76 5.23 4.10
C TYR A 334 4.98 5.83 5.27
N MET A 335 5.23 7.08 5.67
CA MET A 335 4.66 7.72 6.87
C MET A 335 3.13 7.95 6.82
N ASN A 336 2.37 7.08 6.14
CA ASN A 336 0.90 7.05 6.04
C ASN A 336 0.24 8.30 5.44
N TRP A 337 1.01 9.14 4.77
CA TRP A 337 0.45 10.31 4.10
C TRP A 337 -0.01 10.01 2.68
N ILE A 338 0.48 8.90 2.11
CA ILE A 338 0.21 8.52 0.72
C ILE A 338 -0.14 7.04 0.66
N ASP A 339 -1.25 6.74 0.00
CA ASP A 339 -1.73 5.36 -0.15
C ASP A 339 -0.83 4.57 -1.12
N PRO A 340 -0.23 3.44 -0.69
CA PRO A 340 0.59 2.60 -1.55
C PRO A 340 -0.20 1.76 -2.56
N GLU A 341 -1.53 1.89 -2.58
CA GLU A 341 -2.40 1.13 -3.48
C GLU A 341 -1.96 1.27 -4.95
N ILE A 342 -2.07 0.19 -5.70
CA ILE A 342 -1.95 0.22 -7.15
C ILE A 342 -3.32 0.64 -7.70
N ALA A 343 -3.43 1.87 -8.17
CA ALA A 343 -4.66 2.40 -8.76
C ALA A 343 -4.69 2.22 -10.28
N ASN A 344 -5.88 2.41 -10.89
CA ASN A 344 -5.98 2.52 -12.34
C ASN A 344 -5.26 3.76 -12.84
N LEU A 345 -4.70 3.67 -14.06
CA LEU A 345 -4.07 4.81 -14.71
C LEU A 345 -5.10 5.93 -14.92
N GLN A 346 -4.76 7.13 -14.51
CA GLN A 346 -5.59 8.30 -14.81
C GLN A 346 -5.68 8.52 -16.32
N PRO A 347 -6.88 8.79 -16.89
CA PRO A 347 -7.04 8.91 -18.33
C PRO A 347 -6.11 9.93 -18.99
N VAL A 348 -5.79 11.03 -18.32
CA VAL A 348 -4.85 12.06 -18.79
C VAL A 348 -3.43 11.52 -18.98
N LEU A 349 -3.02 10.51 -18.21
CA LEU A 349 -1.70 9.88 -18.29
C LEU A 349 -1.62 8.78 -19.36
N ASN A 350 -2.71 8.47 -20.04
CA ASN A 350 -2.75 7.48 -21.12
C ASN A 350 -2.20 8.03 -22.46
N SER A 351 -1.17 8.87 -22.38
CA SER A 351 -0.43 9.40 -23.53
C SER A 351 1.03 8.99 -23.43
N TYR A 352 1.55 8.37 -24.49
CA TYR A 352 2.95 7.91 -24.56
C TYR A 352 3.96 9.03 -24.26
N TRP A 353 3.78 10.20 -24.91
CA TRP A 353 4.66 11.35 -24.71
C TRP A 353 4.56 11.96 -23.32
N LEU A 354 3.35 12.02 -22.76
CA LEU A 354 3.16 12.52 -21.40
C LEU A 354 3.82 11.59 -20.37
N MET A 355 3.73 10.27 -20.58
CA MET A 355 4.36 9.29 -19.72
C MET A 355 5.88 9.42 -19.70
N ILE A 356 6.52 9.63 -20.88
CA ILE A 356 7.97 9.90 -20.96
C ILE A 356 8.32 11.22 -20.28
N HIS A 357 7.54 12.27 -20.55
CA HIS A 357 7.75 13.59 -19.96
C HIS A 357 7.71 13.54 -18.41
N VAL A 358 6.70 12.89 -17.85
CA VAL A 358 6.58 12.69 -16.41
C VAL A 358 7.75 11.86 -15.86
N ALA A 359 8.17 10.79 -16.55
CA ALA A 359 9.32 10.00 -16.14
C ALA A 359 10.59 10.84 -16.03
N VAL A 360 10.89 11.67 -17.02
CA VAL A 360 12.08 12.53 -17.04
C VAL A 360 12.02 13.59 -15.95
N ILE A 361 10.88 14.27 -15.80
CA ILE A 361 10.71 15.31 -14.77
C ILE A 361 10.85 14.70 -13.37
N VAL A 362 10.14 13.61 -13.10
CA VAL A 362 10.17 12.98 -11.77
C VAL A 362 11.57 12.42 -11.48
N ALA A 363 12.25 11.82 -12.46
CA ALA A 363 13.63 11.37 -12.29
C ALA A 363 14.61 12.51 -12.02
N SER A 364 14.38 13.71 -12.55
CA SER A 364 15.27 14.87 -12.34
C SER A 364 15.31 15.37 -10.90
N TYR A 365 14.30 15.09 -10.09
CA TYR A 365 14.31 15.40 -8.65
C TYR A 365 15.37 14.61 -7.87
N GLY A 366 15.75 13.42 -8.34
CA GLY A 366 16.81 12.60 -7.73
C GLY A 366 18.17 13.32 -7.68
N PRO A 367 18.76 13.72 -8.83
CA PRO A 367 20.00 14.49 -8.86
C PRO A 367 19.93 15.81 -8.10
N ILE A 368 18.78 16.50 -8.12
CA ILE A 368 18.59 17.76 -7.39
C ILE A 368 18.67 17.51 -5.87
N ALA A 369 17.95 16.50 -5.37
CA ALA A 369 18.00 16.11 -3.95
C ALA A 369 19.43 15.71 -3.53
N LEU A 370 20.13 14.95 -4.38
CA LEU A 370 21.52 14.57 -4.16
C LEU A 370 22.43 15.80 -4.11
N GLY A 371 22.28 16.74 -5.05
CA GLY A 371 23.04 17.98 -5.10
C GLY A 371 22.84 18.85 -3.86
N MET A 372 21.60 18.95 -3.37
CA MET A 372 21.27 19.67 -2.12
C MET A 372 22.00 19.07 -0.91
N ILE A 373 21.97 17.76 -0.74
CA ILE A 373 22.61 17.09 0.40
C ILE A 373 24.14 17.18 0.30
N LEU A 374 24.71 16.94 -0.88
CA LEU A 374 26.17 17.05 -1.07
C LEU A 374 26.64 18.49 -0.84
N GLY A 375 25.87 19.50 -1.26
CA GLY A 375 26.13 20.90 -0.98
C GLY A 375 26.10 21.20 0.53
N PHE A 376 25.12 20.67 1.25
CA PHE A 376 25.04 20.80 2.71
C PHE A 376 26.24 20.13 3.40
N VAL A 377 26.60 18.90 3.03
CA VAL A 377 27.77 18.20 3.56
C VAL A 377 29.05 18.97 3.26
N ALA A 378 29.20 19.50 2.05
CA ALA A 378 30.37 20.36 1.70
C ALA A 378 30.46 21.58 2.60
N LEU A 379 29.35 22.28 2.86
CA LEU A 379 29.34 23.45 3.76
C LEU A 379 29.74 23.07 5.19
N VAL A 380 29.24 21.97 5.71
CA VAL A 380 29.62 21.47 7.05
C VAL A 380 31.11 21.14 7.08
N LEU A 381 31.62 20.45 6.06
CA LEU A 381 33.05 20.12 5.98
C LEU A 381 33.94 21.37 5.89
N ILE A 382 33.54 22.38 5.12
CA ILE A 382 34.26 23.64 5.04
C ILE A 382 34.33 24.32 6.41
N PHE A 383 33.23 24.34 7.18
CA PHE A 383 33.17 24.90 8.51
C PHE A 383 34.14 24.24 9.50
N PHE A 384 34.34 22.94 9.41
CA PHE A 384 35.24 22.16 10.27
C PHE A 384 36.66 22.00 9.69
N THR A 385 36.97 22.57 8.52
CA THR A 385 38.27 22.44 7.86
C THR A 385 39.27 23.42 8.43
N ASN A 386 40.40 22.90 8.96
CA ASN A 386 41.57 23.68 9.37
C ASN A 386 42.69 23.47 8.33
N GLU A 387 43.67 24.40 8.29
CA GLU A 387 44.87 24.32 7.43
C GLU A 387 45.54 22.91 7.45
N LYS A 388 45.59 22.27 8.65
CA LYS A 388 46.16 20.92 8.86
C LYS A 388 45.35 19.78 8.21
N ASN A 389 44.05 19.99 7.99
CA ASN A 389 43.13 18.96 7.46
C ASN A 389 42.79 19.16 5.99
N LYS A 390 43.11 20.34 5.45
CA LYS A 390 42.74 20.79 4.11
C LYS A 390 43.21 19.83 3.01
N ALA A 391 44.46 19.35 3.11
CA ALA A 391 45.05 18.42 2.15
C ALA A 391 44.36 17.04 2.18
N LYS A 392 43.90 16.55 3.35
CA LYS A 392 43.19 15.27 3.46
C LYS A 392 41.74 15.37 2.96
N MET A 393 41.08 16.52 3.11
CA MET A 393 39.69 16.72 2.64
C MET A 393 39.61 17.05 1.15
N SER A 394 40.66 17.61 0.54
CA SER A 394 40.69 17.87 -0.92
C SER A 394 40.94 16.62 -1.80
N LEU A 395 41.37 15.53 -1.19
CA LEU A 395 41.64 14.22 -1.88
C LEU A 395 40.42 13.28 -1.91
N ASN A 396 39.33 13.63 -1.25
CA ASN A 396 38.06 12.91 -1.20
C ASN A 396 36.89 13.75 -1.69
#